data_49e2c5552ae262d0cff0040ab0838583
#
_entry.id   49e2c5552ae262d0cff0040ab0838583
#
_cell.length_a   1.000
_cell.length_b   1.000
_cell.length_c   1.000
_cell.angle_alpha   90.00
_cell.angle_beta   90.00
_cell.angle_gamma   90.00
#
_symmetry.space_group_name_H-M   'P 1'
#
loop_
_entity.id
_entity.type
_entity.pdbx_description
1 polymer ?
#
loop_
_entity_poly.entity_id
_entity_poly.type
_entity_poly.pdbx_seq_one_letter_code
_entity_poly.pdbx_strand_id
1 'polypeptide(L)'
;MTPIYQTLEDRGNREEVAIHGPYLCRSVDEKGEKKSGTREPWMGEGYYFWDTRIEDAKWWGDEIYGDSRYIIGRTTFDEQSGLLFDTVGRMADLDDFLKCIRLLRDTYHPDRLTIPFVIAFLRRTADFPYKAIRMCPSPRRSSSDPDEAIEYPGGKATLLILRRVQICFFDKTLLTEPFVIVYPEETDLSGSTRGENM
;
A
#
# COMPACT_ATOMS: atom_id res chain seq x y z
N MET A 1 -17.29 -5.97 4.26
CA MET A 1 -16.35 -4.84 4.47
C MET A 1 -15.01 -5.40 4.88
N THR A 2 -13.96 -5.01 4.17
CA THR A 2 -12.61 -5.55 4.30
C THR A 2 -11.74 -4.54 5.02
N PRO A 3 -11.07 -4.92 6.14
CA PRO A 3 -10.17 -4.02 6.87
C PRO A 3 -8.89 -3.77 6.08
N ILE A 4 -8.41 -2.54 6.13
CA ILE A 4 -7.16 -2.09 5.51
C ILE A 4 -6.40 -1.18 6.45
N TYR A 5 -5.07 -1.16 6.32
CA TYR A 5 -4.17 -0.57 7.30
C TYR A 5 -3.17 0.40 6.66
N GLN A 6 -3.03 1.58 7.23
CA GLN A 6 -2.00 2.55 6.83
C GLN A 6 -0.99 2.73 7.96
N THR A 7 0.29 2.56 7.67
CA THR A 7 1.39 2.80 8.61
C THR A 7 1.90 4.23 8.45
N LEU A 8 2.04 4.94 9.56
CA LEU A 8 2.45 6.32 9.63
C LEU A 8 3.54 6.51 10.69
N GLU A 9 4.43 7.48 10.49
CA GLU A 9 5.37 7.91 11.53
C GLU A 9 4.60 8.50 12.73
N ASP A 10 4.94 8.08 13.95
CA ASP A 10 4.39 8.69 15.17
C ASP A 10 5.17 9.97 15.53
N ARG A 11 4.57 11.09 15.23
CA ARG A 11 5.11 12.43 15.54
C ARG A 11 4.53 13.03 16.82
N GLY A 12 3.90 12.20 17.65
CA GLY A 12 3.19 12.66 18.85
C GLY A 12 1.86 13.36 18.55
N ASN A 13 1.33 13.20 17.34
CA ASN A 13 0.12 13.88 16.85
C ASN A 13 -1.05 12.90 16.59
N ARG A 14 -1.23 11.91 17.45
CA ARG A 14 -2.22 10.82 17.29
C ARG A 14 -3.64 11.34 17.14
N GLU A 15 -4.03 12.34 17.94
CA GLU A 15 -5.36 12.93 17.85
C GLU A 15 -5.62 13.56 16.46
N GLU A 16 -4.64 14.27 15.95
CA GLU A 16 -4.71 14.83 14.59
C GLU A 16 -4.83 13.73 13.54
N VAL A 17 -4.05 12.65 13.69
CA VAL A 17 -4.10 11.50 12.78
C VAL A 17 -5.47 10.80 12.83
N ALA A 18 -6.07 10.65 14.00
CA ALA A 18 -7.40 10.06 14.13
C ALA A 18 -8.48 10.91 13.45
N ILE A 19 -8.34 12.25 13.48
CA ILE A 19 -9.32 13.17 12.89
C ILE A 19 -9.13 13.31 11.37
N HIS A 20 -7.88 13.43 10.91
CA HIS A 20 -7.58 13.81 9.51
C HIS A 20 -7.11 12.65 8.63
N GLY A 21 -6.74 11.52 9.23
CA GLY A 21 -6.33 10.33 8.49
C GLY A 21 -7.43 9.78 7.57
N PRO A 22 -7.09 8.94 6.64
CA PRO A 22 -5.75 8.56 6.20
C PRO A 22 -5.02 9.69 5.44
N TYR A 23 -3.69 9.61 5.34
CA TYR A 23 -2.87 10.62 4.68
C TYR A 23 -2.47 10.22 3.26
N LEU A 24 -2.47 11.23 2.40
CA LEU A 24 -2.10 11.10 0.99
C LEU A 24 -0.57 10.92 0.85
N CYS A 25 -0.16 9.88 0.15
CA CYS A 25 1.21 9.67 -0.29
C CYS A 25 1.42 10.36 -1.64
N ARG A 26 2.35 11.32 -1.70
CA ARG A 26 2.72 12.02 -2.92
C ARG A 26 4.23 12.27 -2.97
N SER A 27 4.80 12.25 -4.17
CA SER A 27 6.23 12.48 -4.40
C SER A 27 6.63 13.96 -4.42
N VAL A 28 5.65 14.84 -4.58
CA VAL A 28 5.83 16.29 -4.63
C VAL A 28 5.09 17.00 -3.50
N ASP A 29 5.55 18.17 -3.13
CA ASP A 29 4.86 19.05 -2.20
C ASP A 29 3.74 19.85 -2.89
N GLU A 30 3.11 20.78 -2.15
CA GLU A 30 2.05 21.62 -2.68
C GLU A 30 2.51 22.61 -3.77
N LYS A 31 3.82 22.86 -3.84
CA LYS A 31 4.44 23.71 -4.86
C LYS A 31 4.89 22.91 -6.09
N GLY A 32 4.74 21.58 -6.07
CA GLY A 32 5.18 20.69 -7.16
C GLY A 32 6.67 20.35 -7.08
N GLU A 33 7.35 20.69 -5.97
CA GLU A 33 8.75 20.35 -5.77
C GLU A 33 8.91 18.94 -5.19
N LYS A 34 9.91 18.19 -5.67
CA LYS A 34 10.17 16.84 -5.19
C LYS A 34 10.57 16.88 -3.70
N LYS A 35 9.81 16.22 -2.85
CA LYS A 35 10.11 16.11 -1.43
C LYS A 35 11.40 15.33 -1.23
N SER A 36 12.40 15.96 -0.59
CA SER A 36 13.63 15.28 -0.21
C SER A 36 13.33 14.19 0.84
N GLY A 37 13.90 13.00 0.67
CA GLY A 37 13.75 11.90 1.63
C GLY A 37 12.41 11.16 1.59
N THR A 38 11.45 11.56 0.75
CA THR A 38 10.22 10.80 0.57
C THR A 38 10.40 9.69 -0.47
N ARG A 39 9.82 8.53 -0.17
CA ARG A 39 9.76 7.42 -1.13
C ARG A 39 8.77 7.74 -2.23
N GLU A 40 9.13 7.45 -3.46
CA GLU A 40 8.19 7.56 -4.56
C GLU A 40 7.06 6.55 -4.38
N PRO A 41 5.79 7.00 -4.43
CA PRO A 41 4.64 6.12 -4.37
C PRO A 41 4.61 5.24 -5.64
N TRP A 42 4.84 3.94 -5.48
CA TRP A 42 5.09 3.01 -6.58
C TRP A 42 3.87 2.73 -7.49
N MET A 43 2.66 3.02 -7.01
CA MET A 43 1.42 3.02 -7.81
C MET A 43 0.97 4.45 -8.21
N GLY A 44 1.80 5.47 -7.94
CA GLY A 44 1.44 6.87 -8.13
C GLY A 44 0.82 7.51 -6.88
N GLU A 45 0.38 8.75 -6.99
CA GLU A 45 -0.21 9.48 -5.85
C GLU A 45 -1.54 8.87 -5.40
N GLY A 46 -1.70 8.70 -4.09
CA GLY A 46 -2.91 8.14 -3.50
C GLY A 46 -2.76 7.81 -2.01
N TYR A 47 -3.84 7.29 -1.45
CA TYR A 47 -3.91 6.80 -0.09
C TYR A 47 -3.57 5.32 -0.09
N TYR A 48 -2.40 4.96 0.46
CA TYR A 48 -1.88 3.60 0.45
C TYR A 48 -2.28 2.84 1.70
N PHE A 49 -2.74 1.61 1.50
CA PHE A 49 -3.09 0.70 2.57
C PHE A 49 -2.52 -0.69 2.31
N TRP A 50 -2.17 -1.37 3.38
CA TRP A 50 -1.94 -2.80 3.42
C TRP A 50 -3.29 -3.52 3.45
N ASP A 51 -3.43 -4.51 2.59
CA ASP A 51 -4.67 -5.24 2.41
C ASP A 51 -4.83 -6.30 3.50
N THR A 52 -5.93 -6.26 4.24
CA THR A 52 -6.39 -7.24 5.25
C THR A 52 -5.44 -7.56 6.40
N ARG A 53 -4.14 -7.46 6.22
CA ARG A 53 -3.12 -7.97 7.15
C ARG A 53 -2.42 -6.83 7.89
N ILE A 54 -2.68 -6.72 9.19
CA ILE A 54 -1.99 -5.76 10.05
C ILE A 54 -0.50 -6.09 10.19
N GLU A 55 -0.12 -7.37 10.04
CA GLU A 55 1.27 -7.83 10.08
C GLU A 55 2.11 -7.21 8.97
N ASP A 56 1.55 -7.00 7.78
CA ASP A 56 2.24 -6.34 6.68
C ASP A 56 2.43 -4.84 6.97
N ALA A 57 1.46 -4.21 7.65
CA ALA A 57 1.58 -2.84 8.13
C ALA A 57 2.64 -2.70 9.25
N LYS A 58 2.72 -3.65 10.17
CA LYS A 58 3.75 -3.72 11.22
C LYS A 58 5.12 -3.93 10.62
N TRP A 59 5.26 -4.94 9.75
CA TRP A 59 6.52 -5.19 9.05
C TRP A 59 7.04 -3.93 8.35
N TRP A 60 6.17 -3.18 7.68
CA TRP A 60 6.56 -1.93 7.04
C TRP A 60 7.00 -0.86 8.05
N GLY A 61 6.32 -0.77 9.18
CA GLY A 61 6.69 0.13 10.29
C GLY A 61 8.09 -0.17 10.80
N ASP A 62 8.39 -1.43 11.06
CA ASP A 62 9.68 -1.89 11.56
C ASP A 62 10.80 -1.65 10.53
N GLU A 63 10.54 -1.97 9.24
CA GLU A 63 11.52 -1.80 8.16
C GLU A 63 11.85 -0.33 7.88
N ILE A 64 10.86 0.58 8.01
CA ILE A 64 10.98 1.95 7.55
C ILE A 64 11.35 2.91 8.66
N TYR A 65 10.74 2.74 9.80
CA TYR A 65 10.91 3.64 10.93
C TYR A 65 11.92 3.10 11.94
N GLY A 66 12.20 1.77 11.92
CA GLY A 66 13.18 1.14 12.80
C GLY A 66 12.94 1.49 14.26
N ASP A 67 13.94 2.15 14.87
CA ASP A 67 13.86 2.61 16.27
C ASP A 67 12.88 3.79 16.48
N SER A 68 12.44 4.45 15.40
CA SER A 68 11.42 5.49 15.47
C SER A 68 10.05 4.87 15.72
N ARG A 69 9.20 5.57 16.47
CA ARG A 69 7.84 5.10 16.72
C ARG A 69 6.97 5.25 15.48
N TYR A 70 6.08 4.30 15.27
CA TYR A 70 5.06 4.39 14.24
C TYR A 70 3.68 4.05 14.79
N ILE A 71 2.67 4.46 14.07
CA ILE A 71 1.28 4.15 14.35
C ILE A 71 0.67 3.47 13.12
N ILE A 72 -0.33 2.62 13.36
CA ILE A 72 -1.12 2.04 12.29
C ILE A 72 -2.57 2.47 12.48
N GLY A 73 -3.11 3.08 11.44
CA GLY A 73 -4.52 3.38 11.35
C GLY A 73 -5.25 2.35 10.49
N ARG A 74 -6.49 2.05 10.86
CA ARG A 74 -7.39 1.13 10.17
C ARG A 74 -8.62 1.88 9.66
N THR A 75 -9.09 1.47 8.51
CA THR A 75 -10.44 1.74 7.97
C THR A 75 -10.92 0.50 7.22
N THR A 76 -12.07 0.58 6.59
CA THR A 76 -12.62 -0.51 5.77
C THR A 76 -13.04 -0.02 4.40
N PHE A 77 -13.19 -0.95 3.45
CA PHE A 77 -13.74 -0.69 2.13
C PHE A 77 -14.52 -1.90 1.63
N ASP A 78 -15.30 -1.70 0.57
CA ASP A 78 -15.98 -2.78 -0.12
C ASP A 78 -15.08 -3.35 -1.24
N GLU A 79 -14.50 -4.53 -1.00
CA GLU A 79 -13.64 -5.22 -1.98
C GLU A 79 -14.39 -5.68 -3.24
N GLN A 80 -15.73 -5.79 -3.18
CA GLN A 80 -16.58 -6.15 -4.32
C GLN A 80 -16.97 -4.92 -5.16
N SER A 81 -16.50 -3.74 -4.78
CA SER A 81 -16.77 -2.51 -5.52
C SER A 81 -16.35 -2.62 -6.99
N GLY A 82 -17.26 -2.29 -7.90
CA GLY A 82 -16.96 -2.16 -9.32
C GLY A 82 -15.99 -1.01 -9.64
N LEU A 83 -15.65 -0.17 -8.64
CA LEU A 83 -14.70 0.94 -8.77
C LEU A 83 -13.29 0.60 -8.25
N LEU A 84 -13.04 -0.66 -7.89
CA LEU A 84 -11.72 -1.19 -7.57
C LEU A 84 -11.14 -1.88 -8.82
N PHE A 85 -9.97 -1.44 -9.30
CA PHE A 85 -9.16 -2.14 -10.29
C PHE A 85 -8.26 -3.15 -9.58
N ASP A 86 -8.60 -4.45 -9.66
CA ASP A 86 -7.99 -5.48 -8.83
C ASP A 86 -7.14 -6.46 -9.65
N THR A 87 -5.84 -6.20 -9.74
CA THR A 87 -4.92 -7.08 -10.45
C THR A 87 -4.50 -8.33 -9.67
N VAL A 88 -4.98 -8.48 -8.42
CA VAL A 88 -4.68 -9.61 -7.54
C VAL A 88 -5.82 -10.63 -7.55
N GLY A 89 -7.05 -10.17 -7.39
CA GLY A 89 -8.24 -11.02 -7.28
C GLY A 89 -9.03 -11.18 -8.58
N ARG A 90 -8.83 -10.30 -9.58
CA ARG A 90 -9.57 -10.33 -10.85
C ARG A 90 -8.63 -10.45 -12.05
N MET A 91 -8.63 -11.63 -12.67
CA MET A 91 -7.79 -11.90 -13.85
C MET A 91 -8.10 -10.97 -15.03
N ALA A 92 -9.35 -10.54 -15.20
CA ALA A 92 -9.72 -9.60 -16.25
C ALA A 92 -9.00 -8.24 -16.10
N ASP A 93 -8.94 -7.72 -14.87
CA ASP A 93 -8.24 -6.46 -14.58
C ASP A 93 -6.72 -6.61 -14.81
N LEU A 94 -6.16 -7.76 -14.43
CA LEU A 94 -4.75 -8.06 -14.70
C LEU A 94 -4.48 -8.12 -16.20
N ASP A 95 -5.33 -8.79 -16.97
CA ASP A 95 -5.20 -8.88 -18.43
C ASP A 95 -5.29 -7.51 -19.09
N ASP A 96 -6.18 -6.64 -18.65
CA ASP A 96 -6.32 -5.28 -19.16
C ASP A 96 -5.10 -4.42 -18.81
N PHE A 97 -4.54 -4.58 -17.61
CA PHE A 97 -3.28 -3.94 -17.24
C PHE A 97 -2.13 -4.40 -18.14
N LEU A 98 -2.00 -5.70 -18.39
CA LEU A 98 -0.99 -6.27 -19.28
C LEU A 98 -1.16 -5.83 -20.73
N LYS A 99 -2.39 -5.73 -21.25
CA LYS A 99 -2.68 -5.18 -22.59
C LYS A 99 -2.21 -3.73 -22.69
N CYS A 100 -2.51 -2.92 -21.67
CA CYS A 100 -2.05 -1.53 -21.62
C CYS A 100 -0.52 -1.44 -21.67
N ILE A 101 0.20 -2.25 -20.87
CA ILE A 101 1.66 -2.30 -20.91
C ILE A 101 2.18 -2.66 -22.31
N ARG A 102 1.59 -3.65 -22.97
CA ARG A 102 2.00 -4.06 -24.34
C ARG A 102 1.84 -2.91 -25.33
N LEU A 103 0.69 -2.24 -25.32
CA LEU A 103 0.43 -1.08 -26.19
C LEU A 103 1.42 0.07 -25.94
N LEU A 104 1.74 0.32 -24.68
CA LEU A 104 2.68 1.39 -24.32
C LEU A 104 4.13 1.06 -24.71
N ARG A 105 4.52 -0.23 -24.72
CA ARG A 105 5.86 -0.67 -25.15
C ARG A 105 6.15 -0.35 -26.60
N ASP A 106 5.14 -0.33 -27.45
CA ASP A 106 5.29 -0.01 -28.87
C ASP A 106 5.49 1.50 -29.10
N THR A 107 5.13 2.32 -28.11
CA THR A 107 5.15 3.80 -28.22
C THR A 107 6.24 4.45 -27.39
N TYR A 108 6.59 3.87 -26.24
CA TYR A 108 7.49 4.48 -25.25
C TYR A 108 8.74 3.64 -25.03
N HIS A 109 9.86 4.33 -24.78
CA HIS A 109 11.11 3.67 -24.40
C HIS A 109 10.92 2.88 -23.07
N PRO A 110 11.50 1.67 -22.93
CA PRO A 110 11.34 0.82 -21.74
C PRO A 110 11.60 1.52 -20.40
N ASP A 111 12.58 2.42 -20.34
CA ASP A 111 12.94 3.15 -19.12
C ASP A 111 11.83 4.09 -18.63
N ARG A 112 10.88 4.44 -19.48
CA ARG A 112 9.71 5.25 -19.12
C ARG A 112 8.52 4.42 -18.63
N LEU A 113 8.53 3.12 -18.88
CA LEU A 113 7.44 2.20 -18.51
C LEU A 113 7.55 1.77 -17.07
N THR A 114 7.27 2.70 -16.17
CA THR A 114 7.13 2.42 -14.73
C THR A 114 5.67 2.17 -14.37
N ILE A 115 5.43 1.47 -13.26
CA ILE A 115 4.05 1.23 -12.77
C ILE A 115 3.28 2.55 -12.59
N PRO A 116 3.84 3.59 -11.92
CA PRO A 116 3.16 4.89 -11.81
C PRO A 116 2.81 5.51 -13.15
N PHE A 117 3.70 5.37 -14.16
CA PHE A 117 3.44 5.89 -15.50
C PHE A 117 2.25 5.18 -16.17
N VAL A 118 2.20 3.85 -16.10
CA VAL A 118 1.08 3.07 -16.67
C VAL A 118 -0.23 3.41 -15.99
N ILE A 119 -0.25 3.51 -14.65
CA ILE A 119 -1.45 3.89 -13.90
C ILE A 119 -1.88 5.32 -14.24
N ALA A 120 -0.94 6.26 -14.32
CA ALA A 120 -1.25 7.63 -14.71
C ALA A 120 -1.80 7.72 -16.14
N PHE A 121 -1.32 6.87 -17.05
CA PHE A 121 -1.85 6.76 -18.41
C PHE A 121 -3.30 6.24 -18.38
N LEU A 122 -3.55 5.12 -17.69
CA LEU A 122 -4.90 4.55 -17.54
C LEU A 122 -5.90 5.57 -16.98
N ARG A 123 -5.51 6.29 -15.93
CA ARG A 123 -6.38 7.30 -15.29
C ARG A 123 -6.72 8.49 -16.20
N ARG A 124 -5.96 8.72 -17.27
CA ARG A 124 -6.24 9.78 -18.26
C ARG A 124 -7.14 9.29 -19.40
N THR A 125 -7.33 8.00 -19.54
CA THR A 125 -8.23 7.46 -20.54
C THR A 125 -9.69 7.56 -20.06
N ALA A 126 -10.63 7.86 -20.99
CA ALA A 126 -12.02 8.08 -20.64
C ALA A 126 -12.72 6.84 -20.04
N ASP A 127 -12.17 5.66 -20.30
CA ASP A 127 -12.75 4.38 -19.92
C ASP A 127 -12.15 3.77 -18.63
N PHE A 128 -11.45 4.58 -17.81
CA PHE A 128 -10.92 4.12 -16.52
C PHE A 128 -11.75 4.70 -15.35
N PRO A 129 -12.86 4.04 -14.96
CA PRO A 129 -13.77 4.57 -13.96
C PRO A 129 -13.30 4.34 -12.51
N TYR A 130 -12.22 3.58 -12.32
CA TYR A 130 -11.79 3.07 -11.02
C TYR A 130 -11.28 4.20 -10.10
N LYS A 131 -11.59 4.04 -8.81
CA LYS A 131 -11.20 4.95 -7.72
C LYS A 131 -10.07 4.41 -6.87
N ALA A 132 -9.76 3.13 -7.01
CA ALA A 132 -8.67 2.46 -6.33
C ALA A 132 -8.04 1.40 -7.23
N ILE A 133 -6.79 1.05 -6.92
CA ILE A 133 -6.06 -0.05 -7.55
C ILE A 133 -5.44 -0.95 -6.48
N ARG A 134 -5.61 -2.27 -6.65
CA ARG A 134 -5.05 -3.32 -5.79
C ARG A 134 -3.97 -4.06 -6.54
N MET A 135 -2.77 -4.10 -6.00
CA MET A 135 -1.61 -4.75 -6.62
C MET A 135 -0.75 -5.44 -5.58
N CYS A 136 -0.05 -6.48 -6.02
CA CYS A 136 0.97 -7.16 -5.23
C CYS A 136 2.34 -6.91 -5.86
N PRO A 137 3.28 -6.24 -5.16
CA PRO A 137 4.63 -6.14 -5.66
C PRO A 137 5.27 -7.53 -5.67
N SER A 138 5.94 -7.90 -6.74
CA SER A 138 6.74 -9.12 -6.75
C SER A 138 7.85 -9.02 -5.70
N PRO A 139 8.12 -10.10 -4.95
CA PRO A 139 9.28 -10.14 -4.08
C PRO A 139 10.54 -9.89 -4.94
N ARG A 140 11.49 -9.12 -4.42
CA ARG A 140 12.80 -9.00 -5.08
C ARG A 140 13.39 -10.41 -5.17
N ARG A 141 13.99 -10.77 -6.30
CA ARG A 141 14.58 -12.10 -6.56
C ARG A 141 15.60 -12.58 -5.51
N SER A 142 15.96 -11.73 -4.57
CA SER A 142 16.89 -12.03 -3.46
C SER A 142 16.20 -12.24 -2.11
N SER A 143 14.87 -12.21 -2.03
CA SER A 143 14.18 -12.49 -0.78
C SER A 143 14.23 -13.99 -0.53
N SER A 144 15.06 -14.38 0.40
CA SER A 144 15.18 -15.76 0.93
C SER A 144 14.16 -16.01 2.05
N ASP A 145 13.05 -15.29 2.04
CA ASP A 145 11.99 -15.47 3.04
C ASP A 145 11.31 -16.82 2.77
N PRO A 146 11.50 -17.85 3.62
CA PRO A 146 10.94 -19.18 3.41
C PRO A 146 9.41 -19.18 3.43
N ASP A 147 8.79 -18.13 3.94
CA ASP A 147 7.34 -18.00 3.99
C ASP A 147 6.72 -17.45 2.68
N GLU A 148 7.54 -17.07 1.70
CA GLU A 148 7.05 -16.52 0.43
C GLU A 148 6.82 -17.59 -0.66
N ALA A 149 7.35 -18.78 -0.49
CA ALA A 149 7.22 -19.85 -1.48
C ALA A 149 7.17 -21.24 -0.84
N ILE A 150 6.30 -22.09 -1.35
CA ILE A 150 6.23 -23.50 -0.98
C ILE A 150 6.47 -24.34 -2.23
N GLU A 151 7.47 -25.21 -2.20
CA GLU A 151 7.80 -26.08 -3.31
C GLU A 151 6.89 -27.32 -3.38
N TYR A 152 6.53 -27.70 -4.58
CA TYR A 152 5.89 -28.98 -4.85
C TYR A 152 6.89 -30.14 -4.66
N PRO A 153 6.42 -31.31 -4.22
CA PRO A 153 7.26 -32.51 -4.16
C PRO A 153 7.97 -32.77 -5.49
N GLY A 154 9.30 -32.84 -5.45
CA GLY A 154 10.12 -33.06 -6.65
C GLY A 154 10.53 -31.79 -7.40
N GLY A 155 10.32 -30.59 -6.84
CA GLY A 155 10.85 -29.33 -7.35
C GLY A 155 10.31 -28.88 -8.71
N LYS A 156 9.17 -29.44 -9.16
CA LYS A 156 8.61 -29.15 -10.49
C LYS A 156 7.77 -27.88 -10.57
N ALA A 157 7.32 -27.37 -9.43
CA ALA A 157 6.54 -26.16 -9.31
C ALA A 157 6.69 -25.54 -7.93
N THR A 158 6.46 -24.24 -7.83
CA THR A 158 6.48 -23.47 -6.58
C THR A 158 5.17 -22.70 -6.46
N LEU A 159 4.51 -22.79 -5.32
CA LEU A 159 3.42 -21.92 -4.96
C LEU A 159 4.00 -20.63 -4.36
N LEU A 160 3.79 -19.51 -5.02
CA LEU A 160 4.12 -18.20 -4.46
C LEU A 160 2.97 -17.75 -3.54
N ILE A 161 3.31 -17.44 -2.31
CA ILE A 161 2.37 -16.87 -1.36
C ILE A 161 2.35 -15.35 -1.55
N LEU A 162 1.23 -14.82 -2.02
CA LEU A 162 1.06 -13.39 -2.18
C LEU A 162 1.00 -12.71 -0.81
N ARG A 163 2.04 -11.97 -0.48
CA ARG A 163 2.14 -11.15 0.73
C ARG A 163 2.35 -9.70 0.34
N ARG A 164 2.07 -8.80 1.29
CA ARG A 164 2.33 -7.37 1.11
C ARG A 164 1.50 -6.77 -0.03
N VAL A 165 0.28 -7.28 -0.21
CA VAL A 165 -0.69 -6.68 -1.13
C VAL A 165 -1.00 -5.27 -0.66
N GLN A 166 -0.98 -4.33 -1.59
CA GLN A 166 -1.32 -2.94 -1.31
C GLN A 166 -2.50 -2.48 -2.16
N ILE A 167 -3.27 -1.57 -1.58
CA ILE A 167 -4.34 -0.85 -2.27
C ILE A 167 -3.99 0.63 -2.23
N CYS A 168 -4.02 1.27 -3.40
CA CYS A 168 -3.89 2.71 -3.55
C CYS A 168 -5.24 3.30 -3.93
N PHE A 169 -5.84 4.08 -3.05
CA PHE A 169 -7.07 4.83 -3.32
C PHE A 169 -6.69 6.19 -3.89
N PHE A 170 -7.31 6.57 -4.99
CA PHE A 170 -7.09 7.86 -5.64
C PHE A 170 -7.84 9.00 -4.95
N ASP A 171 -8.91 8.66 -4.25
CA ASP A 171 -9.67 9.51 -3.33
C ASP A 171 -10.24 8.67 -2.18
N LYS A 172 -10.89 9.31 -1.20
CA LYS A 172 -11.44 8.64 -0.01
C LYS A 172 -12.86 8.08 -0.19
N THR A 173 -13.46 8.19 -1.37
CA THR A 173 -14.89 7.89 -1.59
C THR A 173 -15.27 6.42 -1.41
N LEU A 174 -14.31 5.52 -1.55
CA LEU A 174 -14.53 4.08 -1.33
C LEU A 174 -14.28 3.63 0.10
N LEU A 175 -13.77 4.49 0.97
CA LEU A 175 -13.58 4.18 2.38
C LEU A 175 -14.91 4.26 3.11
N THR A 176 -15.24 3.24 3.89
CA THR A 176 -16.60 3.06 4.43
C THR A 176 -16.70 3.31 5.93
N GLU A 177 -15.60 3.28 6.66
CA GLU A 177 -15.54 3.55 8.09
C GLU A 177 -14.56 4.66 8.43
N PRO A 178 -14.71 5.31 9.60
CA PRO A 178 -13.74 6.26 10.10
C PRO A 178 -12.34 5.63 10.20
N PHE A 179 -11.32 6.46 10.02
CA PHE A 179 -9.93 6.07 10.22
C PHE A 179 -9.63 6.05 11.73
N VAL A 180 -9.28 4.89 12.27
CA VAL A 180 -9.01 4.71 13.70
C VAL A 180 -7.61 4.15 13.92
N ILE A 181 -6.89 4.65 14.93
CA ILE A 181 -5.55 4.13 15.29
C ILE A 181 -5.74 2.81 16.04
N VAL A 182 -5.05 1.76 15.58
CA VAL A 182 -5.11 0.40 16.14
C VAL A 182 -3.76 -0.12 16.62
N TYR A 183 -2.67 0.63 16.43
CA TYR A 183 -1.34 0.27 16.91
C TYR A 183 -0.51 1.53 17.19
N PRO A 184 0.31 1.55 18.27
CA PRO A 184 0.27 0.59 19.37
C PRO A 184 -1.06 0.64 20.12
N GLU A 185 -1.43 -0.46 20.78
CA GLU A 185 -2.60 -0.51 21.64
C GLU A 185 -2.41 0.43 22.84
N GLU A 186 -3.49 1.00 23.36
CA GLU A 186 -3.41 1.96 24.49
C GLU A 186 -2.75 1.36 25.74
N THR A 187 -2.82 0.05 25.90
CA THR A 187 -2.18 -0.69 27.01
C THR A 187 -0.66 -0.68 26.93
N ASP A 188 -0.08 -0.60 25.76
CA ASP A 188 1.38 -0.58 25.56
C ASP A 188 2.02 0.75 25.97
N LEU A 189 1.22 1.81 26.07
CA LEU A 189 1.68 3.15 26.45
C LEU A 189 1.82 3.34 27.97
N SER A 190 1.14 2.51 28.78
CA SER A 190 1.16 2.62 30.24
C SER A 190 2.39 1.99 30.90
N GLY A 191 3.17 1.21 30.14
CA GLY A 191 4.35 0.48 30.64
C GLY A 191 5.67 1.27 30.67
N SER A 192 5.75 2.42 29.98
CA SER A 192 7.02 3.16 29.80
C SER A 192 7.35 4.22 30.86
N THR A 193 6.50 4.38 31.89
CA THR A 193 6.71 5.41 32.93
C THR A 193 7.15 4.87 34.31
N ARG A 194 7.67 3.65 34.40
CA ARG A 194 8.25 3.13 35.65
C ARG A 194 9.72 2.74 35.46
N GLY A 195 10.60 3.70 35.63
CA GLY A 195 12.05 3.38 35.68
C GLY A 195 12.99 4.57 35.78
N GLU A 196 12.63 5.59 36.54
CA GLU A 196 13.62 6.53 37.05
C GLU A 196 13.16 7.01 38.45
N ASN A 197 13.54 6.24 39.48
CA ASN A 197 13.78 6.74 40.84
C ASN A 197 14.32 5.58 41.71
N MET A 198 15.63 5.49 41.77
CA MET A 198 16.42 5.25 42.99
C MET A 198 17.89 5.46 42.71
#